data_d1793b64d5bf27f6a89b5c080f24e7bb
#
_entry.id   d1793b64d5bf27f6a89b5c080f24e7bb
#
_cell.length_a   1.000
_cell.length_b   1.000
_cell.length_c   1.000
_cell.angle_alpha   90.00
_cell.angle_beta   90.00
_cell.angle_gamma   90.00
#
_symmetry.space_group_name_H-M   'P 1'
#
loop_
_entity.id
_entity.type
_entity.pdbx_description
1 polymer ?
#
loop_
_entity_poly.entity_id
_entity_poly.type
_entity_poly.pdbx_seq_one_letter_code
_entity_poly.pdbx_strand_id
1 'polypeptide(L)'
;MGLLLLIAVASAIAVLGLWYLLFATYNRRKGSQTLGWVQSACAGRGRIVDSHWLSSSRLYARLQLPSRGFENVRVTVRFRPRALPLLWLLSWWRNQKETLTFEADLGGSPSFHLEVVRHRWSAHSRGVTARRDPREWDIYQPGPVILTTRTHWQQDHTPEINALMVVRERNVLQVRFCPGSPQFSATVALDALADPDSASGFLATLRELAAGASAHRQ
;
A
#
# COMPACT_ATOMS: atom_id res chain seq x y z
N MET A 1 15.33 37.07 33.14
CA MET A 1 14.91 35.65 32.96
C MET A 1 13.77 35.56 31.94
N GLY A 2 12.69 36.34 32.00
CA GLY A 2 11.53 36.23 31.12
C GLY A 2 11.82 36.46 29.61
N LEU A 3 12.65 37.45 29.28
CA LEU A 3 13.01 37.77 27.90
C LEU A 3 13.78 36.62 27.21
N LEU A 4 14.73 36.01 27.91
CA LEU A 4 15.50 34.87 27.38
C LEU A 4 14.62 33.66 27.12
N LEU A 5 13.67 33.38 28.01
CA LEU A 5 12.70 32.30 27.84
C LEU A 5 11.83 32.57 26.62
N LEU A 6 11.33 33.78 26.42
CA LEU A 6 10.49 34.16 25.30
C LEU A 6 11.26 34.01 23.96
N ILE A 7 12.52 34.45 23.89
CA ILE A 7 13.37 34.27 22.72
C ILE A 7 13.58 32.76 22.42
N ALA A 8 13.87 31.97 23.44
CA ALA A 8 14.06 30.52 23.28
C ALA A 8 12.81 29.83 22.74
N VAL A 9 11.63 30.16 23.28
CA VAL A 9 10.36 29.60 22.80
C VAL A 9 10.07 30.04 21.37
N ALA A 10 10.24 31.33 21.04
CA ALA A 10 10.03 31.81 19.69
C ALA A 10 10.97 31.14 18.68
N SER A 11 12.25 30.96 19.05
CA SER A 11 13.24 30.26 18.21
C SER A 11 12.85 28.80 17.99
N ALA A 12 12.41 28.11 19.03
CA ALA A 12 11.95 26.70 18.92
C ALA A 12 10.74 26.58 17.98
N ILE A 13 9.76 27.47 18.09
CA ILE A 13 8.59 27.50 17.21
C ILE A 13 9.01 27.76 15.75
N ALA A 14 9.91 28.73 15.53
CA ALA A 14 10.41 29.04 14.19
C ALA A 14 11.12 27.84 13.55
N VAL A 15 11.98 27.14 14.30
CA VAL A 15 12.69 25.95 13.83
C VAL A 15 11.73 24.83 13.51
N LEU A 16 10.74 24.56 14.38
CA LEU A 16 9.74 23.53 14.14
C LEU A 16 8.84 23.86 12.94
N GLY A 17 8.47 25.14 12.77
CA GLY A 17 7.71 25.61 11.62
C GLY A 17 8.47 25.42 10.30
N LEU A 18 9.74 25.81 10.28
CA LEU A 18 10.62 25.61 9.12
C LEU A 18 10.80 24.12 8.80
N TRP A 19 11.04 23.31 9.82
CA TRP A 19 11.11 21.86 9.69
C TRP A 19 9.85 21.28 9.04
N TYR A 20 8.68 21.65 9.56
CA TYR A 20 7.40 21.19 9.02
C TYR A 20 7.24 21.55 7.54
N LEU A 21 7.52 22.82 7.17
CA LEU A 21 7.40 23.29 5.79
C LEU A 21 8.36 22.54 4.84
N LEU A 22 9.61 22.36 5.23
CA LEU A 22 10.61 21.66 4.43
C LEU A 22 10.20 20.22 4.16
N PHE A 23 9.76 19.49 5.19
CA PHE A 23 9.39 18.08 5.01
C PHE A 23 8.00 17.88 4.41
N ALA A 24 7.07 18.81 4.60
CA ALA A 24 5.79 18.78 3.89
C ALA A 24 6.00 19.00 2.38
N THR A 25 6.83 19.97 1.99
CA THR A 25 7.18 20.21 0.58
C THR A 25 7.95 19.04 -0.03
N TYR A 26 8.88 18.44 0.71
CA TYR A 26 9.59 17.24 0.27
C TYR A 26 8.62 16.08 -0.03
N ASN A 27 7.69 15.79 0.91
CA ASN A 27 6.70 14.73 0.72
C ASN A 27 5.77 15.04 -0.47
N ARG A 28 5.40 16.32 -0.68
CA ARG A 28 4.59 16.72 -1.84
C ARG A 28 5.32 16.48 -3.17
N ARG A 29 6.60 16.83 -3.26
CA ARG A 29 7.43 16.54 -4.45
C ARG A 29 7.52 15.05 -4.72
N LYS A 30 7.80 14.26 -3.69
CA LYS A 30 7.85 12.80 -3.80
C LYS A 30 6.49 12.21 -4.19
N GLY A 31 5.40 12.77 -3.68
CA GLY A 31 4.04 12.38 -4.05
C GLY A 31 3.74 12.63 -5.52
N SER A 32 4.12 13.79 -6.07
CA SER A 32 3.93 14.07 -7.50
C SER A 32 4.75 13.12 -8.39
N GLN A 33 5.98 12.79 -8.00
CA GLN A 33 6.80 11.79 -8.70
C GLN A 33 6.14 10.40 -8.67
N THR A 34 5.60 9.99 -7.52
CA THR A 34 4.88 8.71 -7.39
C THR A 34 3.62 8.69 -8.25
N LEU A 35 2.85 9.80 -8.31
CA LEU A 35 1.70 9.90 -9.20
C LEU A 35 2.10 9.85 -10.67
N GLY A 36 3.20 10.50 -11.06
CA GLY A 36 3.77 10.41 -12.40
C GLY A 36 4.13 8.96 -12.76
N TRP A 37 4.75 8.23 -11.84
CA TRP A 37 5.03 6.80 -12.02
C TRP A 37 3.74 5.98 -12.17
N VAL A 38 2.72 6.20 -11.33
CA VAL A 38 1.42 5.54 -11.46
C VAL A 38 0.76 5.85 -12.80
N GLN A 39 0.83 7.08 -13.27
CA GLN A 39 0.32 7.48 -14.58
C GLN A 39 1.05 6.77 -15.71
N SER A 40 2.37 6.64 -15.62
CA SER A 40 3.19 5.89 -16.59
C SER A 40 2.85 4.39 -16.55
N ALA A 41 2.63 3.83 -15.37
CA ALA A 41 2.20 2.43 -15.21
C ALA A 41 0.86 2.15 -15.90
N CYS A 42 -0.04 3.15 -15.99
CA CYS A 42 -1.28 3.04 -16.73
C CYS A 42 -1.09 2.99 -18.26
N ALA A 43 0.13 3.25 -18.77
CA ALA A 43 0.51 3.14 -20.17
C ALA A 43 -0.48 3.84 -21.14
N GLY A 44 -0.97 5.02 -20.80
CA GLY A 44 -1.94 5.78 -21.58
C GLY A 44 -3.36 5.20 -21.62
N ARG A 45 -3.60 4.05 -21.00
CA ARG A 45 -4.91 3.38 -20.96
C ARG A 45 -5.74 3.71 -19.71
N GLY A 46 -5.21 4.53 -18.83
CA GLY A 46 -5.89 4.97 -17.62
C GLY A 46 -5.50 6.40 -17.28
N ARG A 47 -6.32 7.06 -16.47
CA ARG A 47 -6.05 8.41 -16.00
C ARG A 47 -6.31 8.55 -14.51
N ILE A 48 -5.57 9.44 -13.87
CA ILE A 48 -5.87 9.91 -12.53
C ILE A 48 -7.03 10.90 -12.65
N VAL A 49 -8.14 10.57 -12.01
CA VAL A 49 -9.36 11.41 -12.03
C VAL A 49 -9.30 12.47 -10.93
N ASP A 50 -8.83 12.07 -9.78
CA ASP A 50 -8.72 12.92 -8.60
C ASP A 50 -7.51 12.53 -7.77
N SER A 51 -6.90 13.52 -7.12
CA SER A 51 -5.82 13.29 -6.17
C SER A 51 -5.83 14.35 -5.09
N HIS A 52 -5.81 13.94 -3.83
CA HIS A 52 -5.75 14.87 -2.70
C HIS A 52 -4.91 14.33 -1.55
N TRP A 53 -4.39 15.24 -0.76
CA TRP A 53 -3.62 14.92 0.42
C TRP A 53 -4.54 14.75 1.62
N LEU A 54 -4.57 13.56 2.21
CA LEU A 54 -5.28 13.29 3.46
C LEU A 54 -4.49 13.83 4.68
N SER A 55 -3.17 13.90 4.55
CA SER A 55 -2.26 14.46 5.56
C SER A 55 -0.92 14.79 4.92
N SER A 56 0.03 15.39 5.67
CA SER A 56 1.40 15.66 5.20
C SER A 56 2.18 14.41 4.77
N SER A 57 1.67 13.21 5.08
CA SER A 57 2.32 11.93 4.79
C SER A 57 1.41 10.90 4.10
N ARG A 58 0.18 11.26 3.73
CA ARG A 58 -0.75 10.37 3.04
C ARG A 58 -1.36 11.08 1.83
N LEU A 59 -1.14 10.50 0.67
CA LEU A 59 -1.70 10.93 -0.60
C LEU A 59 -2.71 9.88 -1.07
N TYR A 60 -3.87 10.34 -1.50
CA TYR A 60 -4.91 9.53 -2.09
C TYR A 60 -5.09 9.91 -3.55
N ALA A 61 -5.29 8.94 -4.42
CA ALA A 61 -5.62 9.16 -5.81
C ALA A 61 -6.68 8.17 -6.28
N ARG A 62 -7.62 8.65 -7.08
CA ARG A 62 -8.61 7.82 -7.76
C ARG A 62 -8.22 7.67 -9.22
N LEU A 63 -8.18 6.42 -9.70
CA LEU A 63 -7.86 6.11 -11.08
C LEU A 63 -9.09 5.61 -11.82
N GLN A 64 -9.16 5.96 -13.08
CA GLN A 64 -10.09 5.39 -14.03
C GLN A 64 -9.31 4.53 -15.02
N LEU A 65 -9.52 3.22 -14.95
CA LEU A 65 -8.92 2.26 -15.88
C LEU A 65 -10.01 1.77 -16.84
N PRO A 66 -9.78 1.78 -18.16
CA PRO A 66 -10.77 1.32 -19.14
C PRO A 66 -10.83 -0.21 -19.28
N SER A 67 -10.14 -0.95 -18.42
CA SER A 67 -10.08 -2.41 -18.47
C SER A 67 -11.22 -3.07 -17.70
N ARG A 68 -11.81 -4.13 -18.29
CA ARG A 68 -12.93 -4.92 -17.72
C ARG A 68 -12.60 -5.65 -16.40
N GLY A 69 -11.40 -5.50 -15.83
CA GLY A 69 -10.98 -6.26 -14.66
C GLY A 69 -11.02 -5.51 -13.33
N PHE A 70 -10.93 -4.17 -13.37
CA PHE A 70 -10.87 -3.36 -12.17
C PHE A 70 -11.90 -2.22 -12.21
N GLU A 71 -12.68 -2.12 -11.15
CA GLU A 71 -13.63 -1.05 -10.92
C GLU A 71 -13.22 -0.27 -9.65
N ASN A 72 -13.65 0.99 -9.52
CA ASN A 72 -13.42 1.83 -8.34
C ASN A 72 -11.96 1.87 -7.86
N VAL A 73 -11.03 1.97 -8.80
CA VAL A 73 -9.60 1.89 -8.49
C VAL A 73 -9.15 3.09 -7.66
N ARG A 74 -8.49 2.79 -6.56
CA ARG A 74 -7.92 3.74 -5.61
C ARG A 74 -6.47 3.43 -5.36
N VAL A 75 -5.66 4.47 -5.24
CA VAL A 75 -4.26 4.37 -4.85
C VAL A 75 -4.02 5.23 -3.62
N THR A 76 -3.50 4.62 -2.59
CA THR A 76 -3.11 5.31 -1.36
C THR A 76 -1.60 5.23 -1.21
N VAL A 77 -0.93 6.37 -1.18
CA VAL A 77 0.51 6.44 -0.94
C VAL A 77 0.75 6.90 0.49
N ARG A 78 1.55 6.14 1.22
CA ARG A 78 1.94 6.44 2.59
C ARG A 78 3.43 6.72 2.67
N PHE A 79 3.78 7.95 2.99
CA PHE A 79 5.15 8.40 3.25
C PHE A 79 5.49 8.31 4.73
N ARG A 80 6.77 8.39 5.07
CA ARG A 80 7.20 8.58 6.45
C ARG A 80 6.72 9.95 6.96
N PRO A 81 6.25 10.07 8.21
CA PRO A 81 5.73 11.31 8.78
C PRO A 81 6.87 12.28 9.17
N ARG A 82 7.72 12.66 8.19
CA ARG A 82 8.90 13.50 8.39
C ARG A 82 8.57 14.90 8.88
N ALA A 83 7.37 15.39 8.60
CA ALA A 83 6.92 16.70 9.04
C ALA A 83 6.82 16.83 10.57
N LEU A 84 6.67 15.73 11.29
CA LEU A 84 6.61 15.67 12.74
C LEU A 84 7.86 14.96 13.29
N PRO A 85 8.84 15.67 13.92
CA PRO A 85 10.14 15.11 14.29
C PRO A 85 10.03 13.85 15.16
N LEU A 86 9.15 13.86 16.17
CA LEU A 86 8.95 12.72 17.07
C LEU A 86 8.38 11.50 16.33
N LEU A 87 7.38 11.72 15.46
CA LEU A 87 6.79 10.61 14.68
C LEU A 87 7.77 10.12 13.61
N TRP A 88 8.59 11.01 13.06
CA TRP A 88 9.65 10.62 12.14
C TRP A 88 10.70 9.74 12.83
N LEU A 89 11.19 10.14 14.00
CA LEU A 89 12.14 9.35 14.79
C LEU A 89 11.56 7.97 15.15
N LEU A 90 10.30 7.94 15.60
CA LEU A 90 9.59 6.69 15.91
C LEU A 90 9.43 5.80 14.67
N SER A 91 9.09 6.39 13.52
CA SER A 91 8.94 5.67 12.25
C SER A 91 10.28 5.12 11.75
N TRP A 92 11.36 5.88 11.96
CA TRP A 92 12.73 5.46 11.65
C TRP A 92 13.17 4.29 12.54
N TRP A 93 12.95 4.42 13.85
CA TRP A 93 13.27 3.35 14.80
C TRP A 93 12.47 2.07 14.52
N ARG A 94 11.21 2.20 14.15
CA ARG A 94 10.35 1.07 13.74
C ARG A 94 10.62 0.58 12.32
N ASN A 95 11.60 1.12 11.63
CA ASN A 95 11.93 0.79 10.24
C ASN A 95 10.72 0.76 9.30
N GLN A 96 9.78 1.71 9.49
CA GLN A 96 8.57 1.78 8.68
C GLN A 96 8.93 2.11 7.24
N LYS A 97 8.46 1.30 6.30
CA LYS A 97 8.62 1.54 4.86
C LYS A 97 7.56 2.51 4.34
N GLU A 98 7.93 3.27 3.34
CA GLU A 98 6.98 4.03 2.54
C GLU A 98 6.29 3.07 1.57
N THR A 99 4.98 3.19 1.41
CA THR A 99 4.19 2.20 0.68
C THR A 99 3.22 2.85 -0.28
N LEU A 100 2.96 2.16 -1.38
CA LEU A 100 1.85 2.39 -2.28
C LEU A 100 0.88 1.22 -2.14
N THR A 101 -0.36 1.51 -1.83
CA THR A 101 -1.45 0.52 -1.76
C THR A 101 -2.40 0.78 -2.92
N PHE A 102 -2.55 -0.22 -3.76
CA PHE A 102 -3.53 -0.26 -4.84
C PHE A 102 -4.75 -1.01 -4.35
N GLU A 103 -5.92 -0.42 -4.46
CA GLU A 103 -7.20 -1.02 -4.08
C GLU A 103 -8.16 -0.95 -5.25
N ALA A 104 -8.91 -2.01 -5.49
CA ALA A 104 -9.88 -2.06 -6.57
C ALA A 104 -11.02 -3.02 -6.24
N ASP A 105 -12.17 -2.78 -6.85
CA ASP A 105 -13.22 -3.76 -6.96
C ASP A 105 -12.99 -4.57 -8.24
N LEU A 106 -13.32 -5.86 -8.19
CA LEU A 106 -13.17 -6.78 -9.31
C LEU A 106 -14.52 -6.92 -10.03
N GLY A 107 -14.51 -7.18 -11.33
CA GLY A 107 -15.73 -7.43 -12.09
C GLY A 107 -16.53 -8.66 -11.63
N GLY A 108 -15.97 -9.43 -10.71
CA GLY A 108 -16.63 -10.52 -9.99
C GLY A 108 -16.12 -10.57 -8.55
N SER A 109 -17.04 -10.64 -7.57
CA SER A 109 -16.66 -10.73 -6.17
C SER A 109 -15.98 -12.08 -5.89
N PRO A 110 -14.77 -12.12 -5.32
CA PRO A 110 -14.16 -13.36 -4.88
C PRO A 110 -15.01 -14.00 -3.77
N SER A 111 -15.19 -15.32 -3.84
CA SER A 111 -15.94 -16.07 -2.83
C SER A 111 -15.11 -16.38 -1.57
N PHE A 112 -13.84 -16.00 -1.57
CA PHE A 112 -12.87 -16.37 -0.54
C PHE A 112 -12.20 -15.12 0.08
N HIS A 113 -11.67 -15.30 1.27
CA HIS A 113 -10.75 -14.35 1.91
C HIS A 113 -9.34 -14.91 1.84
N LEU A 114 -8.45 -14.20 1.18
CA LEU A 114 -7.03 -14.53 1.12
C LEU A 114 -6.20 -13.30 1.49
N GLU A 115 -5.23 -13.47 2.35
CA GLU A 115 -4.24 -12.44 2.64
C GLU A 115 -2.85 -13.06 2.66
N VAL A 116 -2.00 -12.56 1.80
CA VAL A 116 -0.60 -12.95 1.70
C VAL A 116 0.24 -11.77 2.15
N VAL A 117 1.04 -11.97 3.20
CA VAL A 117 1.87 -10.90 3.79
C VAL A 117 3.31 -11.37 3.87
N ARG A 118 4.24 -10.52 3.46
CA ARG A 118 5.67 -10.78 3.62
C ARG A 118 6.05 -10.82 5.10
N HIS A 119 6.73 -11.87 5.57
CA HIS A 119 7.01 -12.11 7.00
C HIS A 119 7.65 -10.89 7.69
N ARG A 120 8.64 -10.25 7.07
CA ARG A 120 9.27 -9.04 7.60
C ARG A 120 8.32 -7.84 7.72
N TRP A 121 7.25 -7.82 6.94
CA TRP A 121 6.23 -6.77 6.95
C TRP A 121 5.18 -7.01 8.04
N SER A 122 4.81 -8.26 8.30
CA SER A 122 3.80 -8.63 9.29
C SER A 122 4.16 -8.15 10.70
N ALA A 123 5.44 -8.12 11.05
CA ALA A 123 5.91 -7.61 12.33
C ALA A 123 5.56 -6.13 12.55
N HIS A 124 5.39 -5.34 11.47
CA HIS A 124 5.07 -3.91 11.51
C HIS A 124 3.57 -3.62 11.35
N SER A 125 2.80 -4.55 10.81
CA SER A 125 1.35 -4.40 10.57
C SER A 125 0.47 -5.07 11.63
N ARG A 126 1.05 -5.50 12.74
CA ARG A 126 0.34 -6.16 13.87
C ARG A 126 -0.91 -5.41 14.37
N GLY A 127 -1.01 -4.11 14.13
CA GLY A 127 -2.21 -3.34 14.46
C GLY A 127 -3.45 -3.69 13.63
N VAL A 128 -3.27 -4.25 12.43
CA VAL A 128 -4.38 -4.64 11.54
C VAL A 128 -4.79 -6.09 11.79
N THR A 129 -3.82 -6.97 12.05
CA THR A 129 -4.05 -8.39 12.34
C THR A 129 -4.50 -8.66 13.78
N ALA A 130 -4.17 -7.78 14.74
CA ALA A 130 -4.53 -7.93 16.15
C ALA A 130 -6.05 -7.81 16.45
N ARG A 131 -6.85 -7.34 15.48
CA ARG A 131 -8.32 -7.28 15.59
C ARG A 131 -9.04 -8.54 15.09
N ARG A 132 -8.31 -9.51 14.58
CA ARG A 132 -8.88 -10.74 14.03
C ARG A 132 -8.88 -11.83 15.08
N ASP A 133 -10.00 -12.48 15.28
CA ASP A 133 -10.09 -13.63 16.17
C ASP A 133 -9.24 -14.78 15.55
N PRO A 134 -8.19 -15.26 16.24
CA PRO A 134 -7.33 -16.33 15.71
C PRO A 134 -8.07 -17.62 15.41
N ARG A 135 -9.29 -17.81 15.98
CA ARG A 135 -10.11 -19.00 15.80
C ARG A 135 -10.84 -19.05 14.46
N GLU A 136 -10.93 -17.90 13.76
CA GLU A 136 -11.64 -17.81 12.48
C GLU A 136 -10.71 -17.88 11.26
N TRP A 137 -9.39 -17.84 11.45
CA TRP A 137 -8.43 -17.73 10.36
C TRP A 137 -7.40 -18.85 10.41
N ASP A 138 -7.27 -19.58 9.31
CA ASP A 138 -6.16 -20.50 9.11
C ASP A 138 -4.91 -19.69 8.74
N ILE A 139 -3.84 -19.86 9.53
CA ILE A 139 -2.56 -19.17 9.32
C ILE A 139 -1.55 -20.21 8.88
N TYR A 140 -1.07 -20.04 7.65
CA TYR A 140 -0.03 -20.89 7.09
C TYR A 140 1.24 -20.09 6.80
N GLN A 141 2.40 -20.60 7.17
CA GLN A 141 3.69 -19.90 7.04
C GLN A 141 4.65 -20.68 6.14
N PRO A 142 4.49 -20.62 4.80
CA PRO A 142 5.40 -21.27 3.87
C PRO A 142 6.68 -20.44 3.69
N GLY A 143 7.56 -20.43 4.68
CA GLY A 143 8.85 -19.72 4.60
C GLY A 143 8.75 -18.20 4.82
N PRO A 144 9.21 -17.33 3.87
CA PRO A 144 9.30 -15.88 4.08
C PRO A 144 7.96 -15.14 4.00
N VAL A 145 6.87 -15.85 3.81
CA VAL A 145 5.51 -15.31 3.59
C VAL A 145 4.56 -15.90 4.61
N ILE A 146 3.61 -15.10 5.08
CA ILE A 146 2.49 -15.54 5.92
C ILE A 146 1.24 -15.49 5.06
N LEU A 147 0.55 -16.61 4.98
CA LEU A 147 -0.71 -16.76 4.29
C LEU A 147 -1.81 -16.90 5.33
N THR A 148 -2.84 -16.09 5.24
CA THR A 148 -4.01 -16.18 6.10
C THR A 148 -5.26 -16.31 5.25
N THR A 149 -6.10 -17.30 5.57
CA THR A 149 -7.36 -17.53 4.86
C THR A 149 -8.48 -17.81 5.85
N ARG A 150 -9.70 -17.44 5.50
CA ARG A 150 -10.90 -17.65 6.33
C ARG A 150 -11.78 -18.79 5.83
N THR A 151 -11.53 -19.30 4.66
CA THR A 151 -12.40 -20.32 4.03
C THR A 151 -11.67 -21.64 3.93
N HIS A 152 -12.34 -22.76 4.24
CA HIS A 152 -11.79 -24.09 4.02
C HIS A 152 -11.53 -24.31 2.53
N TRP A 153 -10.29 -24.54 2.19
CA TRP A 153 -9.80 -24.70 0.84
C TRP A 153 -9.94 -26.15 0.42
N GLN A 154 -10.78 -26.44 -0.51
CA GLN A 154 -10.89 -27.84 -0.95
C GLN A 154 -10.45 -28.09 -2.39
N GLN A 155 -10.31 -27.12 -3.29
CA GLN A 155 -10.21 -27.50 -4.70
C GLN A 155 -9.25 -26.75 -5.63
N ASP A 156 -8.74 -25.55 -5.33
CA ASP A 156 -7.81 -24.91 -6.27
C ASP A 156 -6.86 -23.90 -5.61
N HIS A 157 -5.57 -24.21 -5.64
CA HIS A 157 -4.50 -23.39 -5.02
C HIS A 157 -3.88 -22.36 -5.98
N THR A 158 -4.37 -22.25 -7.21
CA THR A 158 -3.77 -21.41 -8.24
C THR A 158 -3.68 -19.92 -7.85
N PRO A 159 -4.74 -19.28 -7.30
CA PRO A 159 -4.66 -17.87 -6.91
C PRO A 159 -3.65 -17.62 -5.81
N GLU A 160 -3.47 -18.58 -4.91
CA GLU A 160 -2.52 -18.51 -3.80
C GLU A 160 -1.09 -18.59 -4.28
N ILE A 161 -0.84 -19.61 -5.11
CA ILE A 161 0.50 -19.81 -5.68
C ILE A 161 0.91 -18.58 -6.46
N ASN A 162 0.02 -18.01 -7.28
CA ASN A 162 0.30 -16.79 -8.03
C ASN A 162 0.55 -15.60 -7.09
N ALA A 163 -0.27 -15.42 -6.05
CA ALA A 163 -0.07 -14.37 -5.06
C ALA A 163 1.25 -14.53 -4.28
N LEU A 164 1.59 -15.76 -3.90
CA LEU A 164 2.86 -16.09 -3.24
C LEU A 164 4.06 -15.81 -4.13
N MET A 165 4.02 -16.20 -5.40
CA MET A 165 5.09 -15.96 -6.37
C MET A 165 5.31 -14.48 -6.58
N VAL A 166 4.24 -13.71 -6.77
CA VAL A 166 4.32 -12.26 -6.97
C VAL A 166 4.86 -11.54 -5.73
N VAL A 167 4.42 -11.91 -4.53
CA VAL A 167 4.95 -11.34 -3.28
C VAL A 167 6.44 -11.63 -3.13
N ARG A 168 6.89 -12.81 -3.55
CA ARG A 168 8.30 -13.20 -3.49
C ARG A 168 9.15 -12.45 -4.51
N GLU A 169 8.72 -12.40 -5.77
CA GLU A 169 9.52 -11.93 -6.91
C GLU A 169 9.47 -10.43 -7.12
N ARG A 170 8.33 -9.78 -6.87
CA ARG A 170 8.05 -8.39 -7.25
C ARG A 170 8.12 -7.38 -6.12
N ASN A 171 8.72 -7.71 -4.97
CA ASN A 171 8.79 -6.80 -3.80
C ASN A 171 7.41 -6.30 -3.31
N VAL A 172 6.36 -7.05 -3.60
CA VAL A 172 5.04 -6.80 -3.03
C VAL A 172 5.08 -7.16 -1.54
N LEU A 173 4.52 -6.31 -0.70
CA LEU A 173 4.53 -6.48 0.76
C LEU A 173 3.30 -7.25 1.24
N GLN A 174 2.18 -7.03 0.57
CA GLN A 174 0.89 -7.61 0.93
C GLN A 174 -0.01 -7.70 -0.30
N VAL A 175 -0.73 -8.80 -0.42
CA VAL A 175 -1.85 -8.98 -1.36
C VAL A 175 -3.04 -9.46 -0.56
N ARG A 176 -4.21 -8.90 -0.83
CA ARG A 176 -5.45 -9.26 -0.15
C ARG A 176 -6.59 -9.37 -1.14
N PHE A 177 -7.37 -10.43 -1.00
CA PHE A 177 -8.66 -10.63 -1.64
C PHE A 177 -9.74 -10.77 -0.59
N CYS A 178 -10.88 -10.14 -0.79
CA CYS A 178 -12.03 -10.29 0.10
C CYS A 178 -13.35 -10.11 -0.66
N PRO A 179 -14.47 -10.71 -0.20
CA PRO A 179 -15.78 -10.53 -0.81
C PRO A 179 -16.34 -9.11 -0.71
N GLY A 180 -15.87 -8.33 0.28
CA GLY A 180 -16.31 -6.94 0.49
C GLY A 180 -15.42 -5.93 -0.22
N SER A 181 -15.96 -4.75 -0.53
CA SER A 181 -15.18 -3.65 -1.13
C SER A 181 -14.20 -3.01 -0.12
N PRO A 182 -12.93 -2.80 -0.51
CA PRO A 182 -12.31 -3.19 -1.77
C PRO A 182 -12.05 -4.71 -1.82
N GLN A 183 -12.41 -5.32 -2.95
CA GLN A 183 -12.30 -6.77 -3.15
C GLN A 183 -10.86 -7.23 -3.35
N PHE A 184 -10.03 -6.35 -3.88
CA PHE A 184 -8.61 -6.57 -4.13
C PHE A 184 -7.78 -5.43 -3.54
N SER A 185 -6.68 -5.76 -2.88
CA SER A 185 -5.70 -4.78 -2.40
C SER A 185 -4.28 -5.35 -2.53
N ALA A 186 -3.39 -4.56 -3.10
CA ALA A 186 -1.97 -4.90 -3.21
C ALA A 186 -1.12 -3.74 -2.67
N THR A 187 -0.20 -4.04 -1.75
CA THR A 187 0.70 -3.06 -1.14
C THR A 187 2.13 -3.34 -1.56
N VAL A 188 2.79 -2.33 -2.10
CA VAL A 188 4.20 -2.39 -2.51
C VAL A 188 5.03 -1.35 -1.78
N ALA A 189 6.32 -1.61 -1.62
CA ALA A 189 7.24 -0.63 -1.08
C ALA A 189 7.60 0.42 -2.15
N LEU A 190 7.64 1.70 -1.79
CA LEU A 190 7.98 2.79 -2.73
C LEU A 190 9.41 2.74 -3.23
N ASP A 191 10.32 2.14 -2.47
CA ASP A 191 11.72 1.90 -2.88
C ASP A 191 11.81 0.93 -4.07
N ALA A 192 10.84 0.03 -4.21
CA ALA A 192 10.75 -0.89 -5.35
C ALA A 192 10.20 -0.24 -6.63
N LEU A 193 9.66 0.96 -6.54
CA LEU A 193 9.06 1.71 -7.67
C LEU A 193 10.01 2.76 -8.26
N ALA A 194 11.27 2.77 -7.83
CA ALA A 194 12.25 3.76 -8.30
C ALA A 194 12.62 3.59 -9.77
N ASP A 195 12.44 2.40 -10.32
CA ASP A 195 12.75 2.09 -11.71
C ASP A 195 11.51 2.30 -12.60
N PRO A 196 11.57 3.19 -13.63
CA PRO A 196 10.48 3.43 -14.56
C PRO A 196 10.08 2.17 -15.36
N ASP A 197 11.01 1.27 -15.64
CA ASP A 197 10.73 0.02 -16.36
C ASP A 197 9.83 -0.93 -15.52
N SER A 198 9.89 -0.83 -14.21
CA SER A 198 9.02 -1.59 -13.31
C SER A 198 7.54 -1.15 -13.43
N ALA A 199 7.28 0.07 -13.91
CA ALA A 199 5.93 0.63 -14.01
C ALA A 199 5.08 -0.13 -15.04
N SER A 200 5.65 -0.46 -16.20
CA SER A 200 4.93 -1.13 -17.29
C SER A 200 4.43 -2.53 -16.91
N GLY A 201 5.23 -3.25 -16.13
CA GLY A 201 4.91 -4.60 -15.64
C GLY A 201 3.97 -4.61 -14.43
N PHE A 202 3.88 -3.52 -13.67
CA PHE A 202 3.14 -3.48 -12.42
C PHE A 202 1.64 -3.76 -12.58
N LEU A 203 0.96 -3.03 -13.46
CA LEU A 203 -0.46 -3.26 -13.72
C LEU A 203 -0.74 -4.60 -14.41
N ALA A 204 0.17 -5.08 -15.25
CA ALA A 204 0.06 -6.42 -15.84
C ALA A 204 0.07 -7.48 -14.74
N THR A 205 1.00 -7.39 -13.80
CA THR A 205 1.08 -8.29 -12.64
C THR A 205 -0.19 -8.24 -11.78
N LEU A 206 -0.72 -7.02 -11.49
CA LEU A 206 -1.96 -6.89 -10.73
C LEU A 206 -3.17 -7.51 -11.46
N ARG A 207 -3.24 -7.38 -12.79
CA ARG A 207 -4.29 -8.01 -13.62
C ARG A 207 -4.19 -9.53 -13.62
N GLU A 208 -2.99 -10.05 -13.70
CA GLU A 208 -2.73 -11.50 -13.64
C GLU A 208 -3.21 -12.09 -12.32
N LEU A 209 -2.89 -11.42 -11.20
CA LEU A 209 -3.38 -11.76 -9.87
C LEU A 209 -4.92 -11.72 -9.80
N ALA A 210 -5.53 -10.65 -10.32
CA ALA A 210 -6.97 -10.48 -10.31
C ALA A 210 -7.69 -11.49 -11.20
N ALA A 211 -7.14 -11.82 -12.37
CA ALA A 211 -7.69 -12.81 -13.28
C ALA A 211 -7.72 -14.21 -12.65
N GLY A 212 -6.65 -14.60 -11.94
CA GLY A 212 -6.60 -15.85 -11.18
C GLY A 212 -7.71 -15.96 -10.13
N ALA A 213 -8.07 -14.85 -9.48
CA ALA A 213 -9.14 -14.83 -8.49
C ALA A 213 -10.56 -14.84 -9.09
N SER A 214 -10.71 -14.39 -10.35
CA SER A 214 -12.02 -14.30 -11.04
C SER A 214 -12.37 -15.58 -11.82
N ALA A 215 -11.40 -16.42 -12.17
CA ALA A 215 -11.57 -17.64 -12.97
C ALA A 215 -12.40 -18.74 -12.27
N HIS A 216 -12.75 -18.56 -11.02
CA HIS A 216 -13.48 -19.55 -10.20
C HIS A 216 -15.01 -19.53 -10.36
N ARG A 217 -15.54 -18.89 -11.41
CA ARG A 217 -16.99 -18.74 -11.63
C ARG A 217 -17.56 -19.57 -12.80
N GLN A 218 -16.85 -20.61 -13.23
CA GLN A 218 -17.43 -21.56 -14.23
C GLN A 218 -17.72 -22.91 -13.60
#